data_73cca187b0a2cdd1b08453d7afa2786c
#
_entry.id   73cca187b0a2cdd1b08453d7afa2786c
#
_cell.length_a   1.000
_cell.length_b   1.000
_cell.length_c   1.000
_cell.angle_alpha   90.00
_cell.angle_beta   90.00
_cell.angle_gamma   90.00
#
_symmetry.space_group_name_H-M   'P 1'
#
loop_
_entity.id
_entity.type
_entity.pdbx_description
1 polymer ?
#
loop_
_entity_poly.entity_id
_entity_poly.type
_entity_poly.pdbx_seq_one_letter_code
_entity_poly.pdbx_strand_id
1 'polypeptide(L)'
;MDMRVSRRSALQGATALGGAGLLGLAATPASAMNTPRADFTDPRTALRTHVKMVGSLGTATVYSFMRLNIYADLGEGNFVPFFTMNNILVDYWQPKGDDQHEMRKYEVGFYTRFDSQEPLEEFLNPVTGKTSAIHHFRLGPVPRLYTPTGVIAMGYTPTLLPIEIIGERVFLATQSIESRPDMINPGRTTYTNSFMTMSASLADINDPAVLSAPVHLQLQNKNRWAPWMGMGDRPGGTVARGFGGKVASLDALPKTVTDGARRFVPEIFDTANWHDFVFEDSEYLKSRPQS
;
A
#
# COMPACT_ATOMS: atom_id res chain seq x y z
N MET A 1 -37.51 -8.50 -28.12
CA MET A 1 -36.98 -9.85 -28.28
C MET A 1 -36.05 -10.08 -27.09
N ASP A 2 -36.65 -10.60 -26.01
CA ASP A 2 -36.06 -10.66 -24.67
C ASP A 2 -35.31 -12.00 -24.51
N MET A 3 -33.99 -11.99 -24.49
CA MET A 3 -33.20 -13.20 -24.17
C MET A 3 -32.81 -13.17 -22.70
N ARG A 4 -33.67 -13.74 -21.86
CA ARG A 4 -33.28 -14.08 -20.47
C ARG A 4 -32.50 -15.38 -20.48
N VAL A 5 -31.20 -15.35 -20.35
CA VAL A 5 -30.36 -16.52 -20.14
C VAL A 5 -30.44 -16.92 -18.66
N SER A 6 -31.06 -18.07 -18.43
CA SER A 6 -31.22 -18.69 -17.10
C SER A 6 -29.90 -19.23 -16.59
N ARG A 7 -29.51 -18.86 -15.34
CA ARG A 7 -28.29 -19.30 -14.62
C ARG A 7 -28.28 -20.80 -14.24
N ARG A 8 -29.23 -21.61 -14.67
CA ARG A 8 -29.33 -23.04 -14.31
C ARG A 8 -28.72 -24.01 -15.32
N SER A 9 -28.28 -23.57 -16.49
CA SER A 9 -27.81 -24.48 -17.56
C SER A 9 -26.28 -24.66 -17.63
N ALA A 10 -25.48 -24.08 -16.71
CA ALA A 10 -24.04 -24.17 -16.75
C ALA A 10 -23.42 -25.26 -15.86
N LEU A 11 -24.22 -26.10 -15.23
CA LEU A 11 -23.73 -27.10 -14.24
C LEU A 11 -23.96 -28.55 -14.63
N GLN A 12 -24.34 -28.85 -15.89
CA GLN A 12 -24.47 -30.22 -16.35
C GLN A 12 -23.65 -30.45 -17.62
N GLY A 13 -22.36 -30.69 -17.48
CA GLY A 13 -21.52 -30.99 -18.62
C GLY A 13 -20.07 -31.25 -18.32
N ALA A 14 -19.75 -32.05 -17.30
CA ALA A 14 -18.38 -32.54 -17.11
C ALA A 14 -18.37 -33.86 -16.32
N THR A 15 -18.92 -34.93 -16.94
CA THR A 15 -18.61 -36.29 -16.49
C THR A 15 -18.38 -37.15 -17.73
N ALA A 16 -17.23 -37.76 -17.80
CA ALA A 16 -16.78 -38.85 -18.63
C ALA A 16 -15.70 -38.46 -19.67
N LEU A 17 -14.46 -38.73 -19.28
CA LEU A 17 -13.41 -39.36 -20.09
C LEU A 17 -12.25 -39.66 -19.12
N GLY A 18 -12.13 -40.85 -18.65
CA GLY A 18 -11.30 -41.87 -19.26
C GLY A 18 -10.02 -42.00 -18.46
N GLY A 19 -9.98 -43.00 -17.58
CA GLY A 19 -8.79 -43.39 -16.84
C GLY A 19 -7.67 -43.90 -17.75
N ALA A 20 -6.45 -43.55 -17.42
CA ALA A 20 -5.25 -44.37 -17.55
C ALA A 20 -4.07 -43.65 -16.96
N GLY A 21 -3.32 -44.27 -16.07
CA GLY A 21 -1.94 -43.88 -15.76
C GLY A 21 -1.72 -43.19 -14.41
N LEU A 22 -2.14 -43.80 -13.33
CA LEU A 22 -1.52 -43.59 -12.02
C LEU A 22 -0.13 -44.26 -12.00
N LEU A 23 0.85 -43.63 -12.62
CA LEU A 23 2.23 -43.83 -12.20
C LEU A 23 2.42 -42.99 -10.90
N GLY A 24 2.37 -43.70 -9.79
CA GLY A 24 2.68 -43.16 -8.47
C GLY A 24 4.11 -42.60 -8.45
N LEU A 25 4.25 -41.33 -8.73
CA LEU A 25 5.33 -40.57 -8.15
C LEU A 25 4.95 -40.43 -6.68
N ALA A 26 5.48 -41.37 -5.87
CA ALA A 26 5.57 -41.19 -4.43
C ALA A 26 6.32 -39.84 -4.26
N ALA A 27 5.58 -38.76 -4.09
CA ALA A 27 6.12 -37.53 -3.54
C ALA A 27 6.69 -37.98 -2.18
N THR A 28 7.99 -38.16 -2.11
CA THR A 28 8.70 -38.16 -0.85
C THR A 28 8.19 -36.94 -0.11
N PRO A 29 7.60 -37.07 1.08
CA PRO A 29 7.24 -35.92 1.86
C PRO A 29 8.57 -35.16 1.99
N ALA A 30 8.67 -33.98 1.36
CA ALA A 30 9.75 -33.07 1.64
C ALA A 30 9.75 -32.97 3.16
N SER A 31 10.81 -33.47 3.80
CA SER A 31 11.00 -33.31 5.23
C SER A 31 10.73 -31.85 5.48
N ALA A 32 9.60 -31.56 6.11
CA ALA A 32 9.34 -30.21 6.62
C ALA A 32 10.54 -29.96 7.52
N MET A 33 11.56 -29.28 6.97
CA MET A 33 12.68 -28.81 7.76
C MET A 33 12.00 -28.06 8.89
N ASN A 34 12.22 -28.53 10.12
CA ASN A 34 11.83 -27.81 11.33
C ASN A 34 12.63 -26.52 11.34
N THR A 35 12.23 -25.58 10.49
CA THR A 35 12.78 -24.23 10.51
C THR A 35 12.41 -23.67 11.87
N PRO A 36 13.38 -23.32 12.72
CA PRO A 36 13.08 -22.79 14.04
C PRO A 36 12.10 -21.64 13.89
N ARG A 37 10.96 -21.72 14.53
CA ARG A 37 10.00 -20.62 14.51
C ARG A 37 10.61 -19.47 15.30
N ALA A 38 10.70 -18.29 14.68
CA ALA A 38 11.11 -17.08 15.37
C ALA A 38 10.17 -16.81 16.56
N ASP A 39 10.75 -16.49 17.69
CA ASP A 39 10.00 -16.07 18.88
C ASP A 39 9.69 -14.57 18.77
N PHE A 40 8.50 -14.25 18.35
CA PHE A 40 8.05 -12.85 18.21
C PHE A 40 7.62 -12.22 19.53
N THR A 41 7.65 -12.95 20.63
CA THR A 41 7.48 -12.36 21.98
C THR A 41 8.75 -11.63 22.42
N ASP A 42 9.91 -11.99 21.85
CA ASP A 42 11.13 -11.19 21.98
C ASP A 42 11.03 -9.91 21.14
N PRO A 43 11.07 -8.71 21.77
CA PRO A 43 10.90 -7.44 21.06
C PRO A 43 11.96 -7.19 19.98
N ARG A 44 13.18 -7.70 20.12
CA ARG A 44 14.25 -7.56 19.15
C ARG A 44 13.99 -8.40 17.91
N THR A 45 13.56 -9.64 18.10
CA THR A 45 13.15 -10.54 17.01
C THR A 45 11.95 -9.96 16.26
N ALA A 46 10.97 -9.45 16.98
CA ALA A 46 9.81 -8.77 16.40
C ALA A 46 10.22 -7.54 15.59
N LEU A 47 11.09 -6.68 16.14
CA LEU A 47 11.64 -5.52 15.43
C LEU A 47 12.38 -5.92 14.14
N ARG A 48 13.31 -6.87 14.24
CA ARG A 48 14.08 -7.33 13.05
C ARG A 48 13.17 -7.87 11.97
N THR A 49 12.17 -8.65 12.35
CA THR A 49 11.17 -9.17 11.41
C THR A 49 10.37 -8.04 10.77
N HIS A 50 9.89 -7.09 11.57
CA HIS A 50 9.18 -5.92 11.08
C HIS A 50 10.05 -5.16 10.06
N VAL A 51 11.28 -4.82 10.43
CA VAL A 51 12.19 -4.07 9.55
C VAL A 51 12.53 -4.83 8.26
N LYS A 52 12.75 -6.16 8.32
CA LYS A 52 12.91 -6.98 7.12
C LYS A 52 11.70 -6.92 6.19
N MET A 53 10.50 -6.88 6.74
CA MET A 53 9.26 -6.88 5.97
C MET A 53 8.97 -5.49 5.38
N VAL A 54 9.06 -4.41 6.17
CA VAL A 54 8.73 -3.06 5.68
C VAL A 54 9.89 -2.39 4.96
N GLY A 55 11.13 -2.79 5.22
CA GLY A 55 12.32 -2.11 4.75
C GLY A 55 13.55 -2.99 4.64
N SER A 56 14.64 -2.59 5.30
CA SER A 56 15.93 -3.29 5.29
C SER A 56 16.64 -3.16 6.64
N LEU A 57 17.25 -4.24 7.08
CA LEU A 57 18.14 -4.26 8.26
C LEU A 57 19.47 -3.55 8.00
N GLY A 58 19.87 -3.38 6.75
CA GLY A 58 21.06 -2.64 6.33
C GLY A 58 20.73 -1.26 5.80
N THR A 59 21.78 -0.47 5.51
CA THR A 59 21.63 0.77 4.77
C THR A 59 21.22 0.45 3.33
N ALA A 60 20.01 0.86 2.95
CA ALA A 60 19.45 0.55 1.64
C ALA A 60 18.35 1.53 1.25
N THR A 61 18.16 1.67 -0.05
CA THR A 61 16.93 2.22 -0.61
C THR A 61 15.99 1.07 -0.95
N VAL A 62 14.77 1.12 -0.43
CA VAL A 62 13.73 0.12 -0.66
C VAL A 62 12.63 0.75 -1.49
N TYR A 63 12.30 0.12 -2.60
CA TYR A 63 11.25 0.53 -3.50
C TYR A 63 10.02 -0.32 -3.29
N SER A 64 8.85 0.31 -3.25
CA SER A 64 7.57 -0.39 -3.17
C SER A 64 6.56 0.24 -4.11
N PHE A 65 5.64 -0.58 -4.58
CA PHE A 65 4.55 -0.15 -5.43
C PHE A 65 3.23 -0.69 -4.90
N MET A 66 2.20 0.17 -4.93
CA MET A 66 0.83 -0.22 -4.62
C MET A 66 -0.12 0.30 -5.69
N ARG A 67 -1.08 -0.51 -6.06
CA ARG A 67 -2.22 -0.10 -6.88
C ARG A 67 -3.47 -0.07 -6.01
N LEU A 68 -4.08 1.09 -5.89
CA LEU A 68 -5.20 1.36 -5.01
C LEU A 68 -6.43 1.76 -5.83
N ASN A 69 -7.47 0.97 -5.77
CA ASN A 69 -8.77 1.35 -6.30
C ASN A 69 -9.49 2.25 -5.30
N ILE A 70 -9.88 3.43 -5.74
CA ILE A 70 -10.50 4.46 -4.91
C ILE A 70 -11.98 4.52 -5.20
N TYR A 71 -12.77 4.42 -4.15
CA TYR A 71 -14.23 4.49 -4.19
C TYR A 71 -14.71 5.67 -3.35
N ALA A 72 -15.78 6.29 -3.78
CA ALA A 72 -16.58 7.13 -2.89
C ALA A 72 -17.40 6.21 -1.99
N ASP A 73 -17.34 6.43 -0.69
CA ASP A 73 -18.27 5.86 0.31
C ASP A 73 -19.31 6.93 0.65
N LEU A 74 -20.50 6.75 0.09
CA LEU A 74 -21.63 7.68 0.30
C LEU A 74 -22.51 7.28 1.50
N GLY A 75 -22.10 6.26 2.24
CA GLY A 75 -22.85 5.67 3.34
C GLY A 75 -23.79 4.54 2.89
N GLU A 76 -24.34 3.81 3.87
CA GLU A 76 -25.30 2.71 3.66
C GLU A 76 -24.86 1.65 2.66
N GLY A 77 -23.53 1.42 2.54
CA GLY A 77 -22.95 0.45 1.60
C GLY A 77 -22.93 0.92 0.13
N ASN A 78 -23.25 2.18 -0.13
CA ASN A 78 -23.21 2.74 -1.48
C ASN A 78 -21.81 3.19 -1.85
N PHE A 79 -21.08 2.35 -2.59
CA PHE A 79 -19.76 2.63 -3.12
C PHE A 79 -19.82 2.97 -4.61
N VAL A 80 -19.24 4.12 -4.97
CA VAL A 80 -19.12 4.55 -6.37
C VAL A 80 -17.64 4.51 -6.77
N PRO A 81 -17.25 3.78 -7.83
CA PRO A 81 -15.88 3.79 -8.33
C PRO A 81 -15.48 5.20 -8.78
N PHE A 82 -14.30 5.66 -8.34
CA PHE A 82 -13.75 6.94 -8.75
C PHE A 82 -12.61 6.76 -9.74
N PHE A 83 -11.48 6.28 -9.25
CA PHE A 83 -10.26 6.12 -10.04
C PHE A 83 -9.32 5.12 -9.36
N THR A 84 -8.25 4.79 -10.04
CA THR A 84 -7.14 4.02 -9.48
C THR A 84 -5.96 4.95 -9.19
N MET A 85 -5.32 4.80 -8.04
CA MET A 85 -4.07 5.45 -7.70
C MET A 85 -2.92 4.46 -7.86
N ASN A 86 -1.92 4.83 -8.64
CA ASN A 86 -0.65 4.13 -8.72
C ASN A 86 0.32 4.81 -7.77
N ASN A 87 0.63 4.15 -6.68
CA ASN A 87 1.38 4.71 -5.57
C ASN A 87 2.77 4.09 -5.51
N ILE A 88 3.80 4.92 -5.54
CA ILE A 88 5.21 4.54 -5.51
C ILE A 88 5.82 5.06 -4.23
N LEU A 89 6.48 4.17 -3.50
CA LEU A 89 7.18 4.48 -2.26
C LEU A 89 8.66 4.23 -2.45
N VAL A 90 9.45 5.16 -1.95
CA VAL A 90 10.91 5.06 -1.91
C VAL A 90 11.36 5.37 -0.51
N ASP A 91 11.84 4.37 0.17
CA ASP A 91 12.23 4.44 1.58
C ASP A 91 13.74 4.27 1.72
N TYR A 92 14.41 5.27 2.28
CA TYR A 92 15.82 5.18 2.64
C TYR A 92 15.94 4.67 4.07
N TRP A 93 16.61 3.52 4.24
CA TRP A 93 16.81 2.85 5.52
C TRP A 93 18.24 2.96 6.01
N GLN A 94 18.39 3.15 7.31
CA GLN A 94 19.69 3.23 7.98
C GLN A 94 19.62 2.65 9.38
N PRO A 95 20.51 1.70 9.76
CA PRO A 95 20.67 1.28 11.15
C PRO A 95 21.12 2.45 12.03
N LYS A 96 20.57 2.53 13.25
CA LYS A 96 20.95 3.51 14.30
C LYS A 96 21.33 2.75 15.58
N GLY A 97 22.49 2.11 15.55
CA GLY A 97 22.92 1.19 16.62
C GLY A 97 22.24 -0.19 16.54
N ASP A 98 22.34 -0.96 17.62
CA ASP A 98 22.04 -2.40 17.55
C ASP A 98 20.57 -2.75 17.43
N ASP A 99 19.68 -1.90 17.94
CA ASP A 99 18.25 -2.20 18.04
C ASP A 99 17.37 -1.06 17.53
N GLN A 100 17.86 -0.25 16.60
CA GLN A 100 17.09 0.84 16.03
C GLN A 100 17.36 1.00 14.53
N HIS A 101 16.33 1.37 13.78
CA HIS A 101 16.42 1.66 12.35
C HIS A 101 15.69 2.95 12.03
N GLU A 102 16.40 3.89 11.42
CA GLU A 102 15.80 5.10 10.85
C GLU A 102 15.35 4.83 9.42
N MET A 103 14.21 5.37 9.06
CA MET A 103 13.70 5.37 7.70
C MET A 103 13.25 6.76 7.32
N ARG A 104 13.55 7.17 6.10
CA ARG A 104 13.00 8.37 5.48
C ARG A 104 12.16 7.94 4.28
N LYS A 105 10.88 8.25 4.35
CA LYS A 105 9.89 7.83 3.36
C LYS A 105 9.57 8.95 2.39
N TYR A 106 9.61 8.60 1.13
CA TYR A 106 9.07 9.39 0.04
C TYR A 106 7.97 8.59 -0.64
N GLU A 107 6.86 9.25 -0.91
CA GLU A 107 5.70 8.60 -1.49
C GLU A 107 5.05 9.52 -2.51
N VAL A 108 4.83 9.02 -3.71
CA VAL A 108 4.11 9.72 -4.75
C VAL A 108 3.00 8.86 -5.30
N GLY A 109 1.96 9.50 -5.82
CA GLY A 109 0.87 8.79 -6.46
C GLY A 109 0.30 9.58 -7.61
N PHE A 110 0.06 8.90 -8.72
CA PHE A 110 -0.69 9.45 -9.84
C PHE A 110 -1.94 8.62 -10.13
N TYR A 111 -2.89 9.23 -10.75
CA TYR A 111 -4.22 8.64 -10.92
C TYR A 111 -4.46 8.20 -12.36
N THR A 112 -5.19 7.08 -12.49
CA THR A 112 -5.59 6.49 -13.76
C THR A 112 -7.09 6.20 -13.74
N ARG A 113 -7.69 6.03 -14.91
CA ARG A 113 -9.07 5.57 -15.02
C ARG A 113 -9.23 4.24 -14.30
N PHE A 114 -10.38 4.06 -13.69
CA PHE A 114 -10.67 2.85 -12.92
C PHE A 114 -10.72 1.59 -13.82
N ASP A 115 -11.22 1.73 -15.02
CA ASP A 115 -11.52 0.65 -15.96
C ASP A 115 -10.40 0.37 -16.96
N SER A 116 -9.73 1.40 -17.47
CA SER A 116 -8.75 1.27 -18.57
C SER A 116 -7.30 1.46 -18.12
N GLN A 117 -7.05 1.97 -16.92
CA GLN A 117 -5.73 2.34 -16.41
C GLN A 117 -5.04 3.46 -17.23
N GLU A 118 -5.80 4.17 -18.06
CA GLU A 118 -5.31 5.37 -18.74
C GLU A 118 -5.09 6.50 -17.73
N PRO A 119 -4.00 7.27 -17.86
CA PRO A 119 -3.74 8.40 -16.98
C PRO A 119 -4.87 9.42 -16.99
N LEU A 120 -5.21 9.93 -15.81
CA LEU A 120 -6.21 10.99 -15.63
C LEU A 120 -5.52 12.34 -15.48
N GLU A 121 -5.92 13.32 -16.26
CA GLU A 121 -5.54 14.73 -16.12
C GLU A 121 -6.62 15.53 -15.41
N GLU A 122 -7.86 15.16 -15.66
CA GLU A 122 -9.04 15.74 -15.03
C GLU A 122 -9.95 14.64 -14.49
N PHE A 123 -10.65 14.96 -13.43
CA PHE A 123 -11.62 14.07 -12.80
C PHE A 123 -13.04 14.59 -12.99
N LEU A 124 -13.81 13.89 -13.82
CA LEU A 124 -15.27 14.07 -13.87
C LEU A 124 -15.87 13.24 -12.71
N ASN A 125 -16.32 13.92 -11.68
CA ASN A 125 -16.90 13.29 -10.50
C ASN A 125 -18.26 12.66 -10.83
N PRO A 126 -18.43 11.33 -10.77
CA PRO A 126 -19.69 10.67 -11.14
C PRO A 126 -20.83 10.93 -10.15
N VAL A 127 -20.54 11.46 -8.94
CA VAL A 127 -21.54 11.79 -7.92
C VAL A 127 -22.08 13.20 -8.09
N THR A 128 -21.22 14.15 -8.46
CA THR A 128 -21.59 15.57 -8.53
C THR A 128 -21.70 16.11 -9.95
N GLY A 129 -21.20 15.39 -10.95
CA GLY A 129 -21.10 15.85 -12.33
C GLY A 129 -20.09 16.97 -12.57
N LYS A 130 -19.30 17.32 -11.56
CA LYS A 130 -18.29 18.40 -11.67
C LYS A 130 -16.98 17.85 -12.19
N THR A 131 -16.33 18.59 -13.07
CA THR A 131 -14.95 18.34 -13.51
C THR A 131 -14.00 19.17 -12.65
N SER A 132 -12.88 18.58 -12.27
CA SER A 132 -11.81 19.22 -11.51
C SER A 132 -10.44 18.77 -11.98
N ALA A 133 -9.45 19.65 -11.87
CA ALA A 133 -8.06 19.28 -12.06
C ALA A 133 -7.64 18.27 -10.96
N ILE A 134 -6.79 17.33 -11.34
CA ILE A 134 -6.27 16.32 -10.42
C ILE A 134 -5.01 16.86 -9.76
N HIS A 135 -4.95 16.69 -8.43
CA HIS A 135 -3.74 16.92 -7.66
C HIS A 135 -3.08 15.57 -7.35
N HIS A 136 -1.98 15.30 -8.03
CA HIS A 136 -1.20 14.09 -7.83
C HIS A 136 -0.56 14.10 -6.43
N PHE A 137 -0.58 12.93 -5.79
CA PHE A 137 -0.17 12.80 -4.40
C PHE A 137 1.34 12.85 -4.25
N ARG A 138 1.81 13.57 -3.24
CA ARG A 138 3.21 13.67 -2.84
C ARG A 138 3.33 13.72 -1.33
N LEU A 139 4.26 12.94 -0.79
CA LEU A 139 4.51 12.84 0.64
C LEU A 139 5.99 12.60 0.89
N GLY A 140 6.61 13.41 1.72
CA GLY A 140 7.99 13.18 2.17
C GLY A 140 8.91 14.39 2.09
N PRO A 141 10.11 14.28 2.73
CA PRO A 141 10.56 13.12 3.49
C PRO A 141 9.84 12.99 4.84
N VAL A 142 9.34 11.80 5.13
CA VAL A 142 8.73 11.49 6.44
C VAL A 142 9.69 10.61 7.22
N PRO A 143 10.34 11.13 8.28
CA PRO A 143 11.22 10.32 9.11
C PRO A 143 10.41 9.39 10.01
N ARG A 144 10.91 8.18 10.21
CA ARG A 144 10.42 7.21 11.19
C ARG A 144 11.58 6.54 11.89
N LEU A 145 11.40 6.26 13.16
CA LEU A 145 12.35 5.49 13.95
C LEU A 145 11.67 4.20 14.42
N TYR A 146 12.24 3.08 14.04
CA TYR A 146 11.81 1.75 14.44
C TYR A 146 12.65 1.29 15.62
N THR A 147 11.99 0.90 16.72
CA THR A 147 12.60 0.47 17.97
C THR A 147 11.93 -0.79 18.49
N PRO A 148 12.53 -1.52 19.44
CA PRO A 148 11.87 -2.67 20.07
C PRO A 148 10.54 -2.36 20.76
N THR A 149 10.32 -1.09 21.12
CA THR A 149 9.09 -0.63 21.79
C THR A 149 8.03 -0.10 20.82
N GLY A 150 8.33 -0.03 19.53
CA GLY A 150 7.40 0.44 18.50
C GLY A 150 8.01 1.37 17.47
N VAL A 151 7.15 1.95 16.65
CA VAL A 151 7.52 2.89 15.60
C VAL A 151 7.19 4.30 16.05
N ILE A 152 8.20 5.17 16.04
CA ILE A 152 8.04 6.60 16.28
C ILE A 152 7.96 7.28 14.92
N ALA A 153 6.83 7.88 14.62
CA ALA A 153 6.59 8.60 13.37
C ALA A 153 6.11 10.02 13.66
N MET A 154 6.40 10.94 12.76
CA MET A 154 5.90 12.31 12.89
C MET A 154 4.40 12.34 12.58
N GLY A 155 3.62 12.76 13.57
CA GLY A 155 2.17 12.98 13.44
C GLY A 155 1.29 11.77 13.77
N TYR A 156 1.82 10.55 13.81
CA TYR A 156 1.06 9.38 14.27
C TYR A 156 1.98 8.21 14.61
N THR A 157 1.47 7.32 15.45
CA THR A 157 2.15 6.05 15.78
C THR A 157 1.24 4.90 15.36
N PRO A 158 1.62 4.11 14.35
CA PRO A 158 0.81 2.97 13.95
C PRO A 158 0.79 1.93 15.06
N THR A 159 -0.38 1.34 15.30
CA THR A 159 -0.49 0.19 16.18
C THR A 159 0.05 -1.04 15.45
N LEU A 160 1.06 -1.66 16.01
CA LEU A 160 1.57 -2.93 15.54
C LEU A 160 0.74 -4.05 16.17
N LEU A 161 0.17 -4.88 15.32
CA LEU A 161 -0.52 -6.09 15.77
C LEU A 161 0.50 -7.23 15.92
N PRO A 162 0.18 -8.30 16.67
CA PRO A 162 1.06 -9.45 16.79
C PRO A 162 1.48 -10.00 15.42
N ILE A 163 2.74 -10.38 15.30
CA ILE A 163 3.26 -11.07 14.12
C ILE A 163 2.78 -12.52 14.16
N GLU A 164 2.21 -13.01 13.07
CA GLU A 164 1.67 -14.36 13.01
C GLU A 164 2.39 -15.21 11.96
N ILE A 165 2.52 -16.51 12.24
CA ILE A 165 3.00 -17.51 11.27
C ILE A 165 1.83 -18.40 10.90
N ILE A 166 1.49 -18.42 9.61
CA ILE A 166 0.46 -19.30 9.04
C ILE A 166 1.11 -20.10 7.91
N GLY A 167 1.29 -21.41 8.13
CA GLY A 167 2.05 -22.24 7.20
C GLY A 167 3.50 -21.78 7.09
N GLU A 168 3.97 -21.56 5.87
CA GLU A 168 5.32 -21.09 5.53
C GLU A 168 5.38 -19.58 5.35
N ARG A 169 4.42 -18.82 5.88
CA ARG A 169 4.37 -17.37 5.72
C ARG A 169 4.27 -16.67 7.07
N VAL A 170 4.95 -15.53 7.13
CA VAL A 170 4.87 -14.56 8.23
C VAL A 170 3.93 -13.45 7.79
N PHE A 171 3.01 -13.09 8.67
CA PHE A 171 2.07 -12.00 8.49
C PHE A 171 2.34 -10.90 9.50
N LEU A 172 2.41 -9.67 9.01
CA LEU A 172 2.52 -8.44 9.77
C LEU A 172 1.33 -7.55 9.44
N ALA A 173 0.50 -7.29 10.43
CA ALA A 173 -0.60 -6.36 10.29
C ALA A 173 -0.33 -5.08 11.09
N THR A 174 -0.70 -3.95 10.51
CA THR A 174 -0.64 -2.65 11.17
C THR A 174 -1.96 -1.92 10.97
N GLN A 175 -2.31 -1.12 11.94
CA GLN A 175 -3.47 -0.24 11.83
C GLN A 175 -3.14 1.15 12.35
N SER A 176 -3.76 2.14 11.73
CA SER A 176 -3.78 3.51 12.19
C SER A 176 -5.21 3.98 12.13
N ILE A 177 -5.77 4.33 13.28
CA ILE A 177 -7.13 4.85 13.41
C ILE A 177 -7.00 6.21 14.07
N GLU A 178 -6.97 7.24 13.25
CA GLU A 178 -6.65 8.58 13.70
C GLU A 178 -7.74 9.58 13.35
N SER A 179 -8.00 10.41 14.33
CA SER A 179 -8.78 11.64 14.15
C SER A 179 -7.92 12.78 14.68
N ARG A 180 -7.69 13.78 13.86
CA ARG A 180 -6.84 14.92 14.18
C ARG A 180 -7.44 16.22 13.64
N PRO A 181 -7.06 17.39 14.17
CA PRO A 181 -7.41 18.64 13.54
C PRO A 181 -6.98 18.65 12.06
N ASP A 182 -7.86 19.08 11.19
CA ASP A 182 -7.54 19.24 9.78
C ASP A 182 -6.62 20.45 9.61
N MET A 183 -5.34 20.21 9.32
CA MET A 183 -4.36 21.30 9.13
C MET A 183 -4.66 22.16 7.91
N ILE A 184 -5.53 21.66 7.04
CA ILE A 184 -5.87 22.31 5.78
C ILE A 184 -7.18 23.09 5.90
N ASN A 185 -8.11 22.62 6.76
CA ASN A 185 -9.38 23.27 7.03
C ASN A 185 -9.51 23.56 8.54
N PRO A 186 -9.05 24.73 9.00
CA PRO A 186 -9.14 25.07 10.42
C PRO A 186 -10.57 24.91 10.96
N GLY A 187 -10.68 24.35 12.16
CA GLY A 187 -11.98 24.08 12.80
C GLY A 187 -12.65 22.76 12.38
N ARG A 188 -12.06 22.01 11.45
CA ARG A 188 -12.52 20.66 11.09
C ARG A 188 -11.62 19.59 11.68
N THR A 189 -12.19 18.41 11.83
CA THR A 189 -11.45 17.20 12.16
C THR A 189 -11.27 16.37 10.88
N THR A 190 -10.04 16.00 10.57
CA THR A 190 -9.77 14.98 9.53
C THR A 190 -9.58 13.62 10.18
N TYR A 191 -9.80 12.57 9.42
CA TYR A 191 -9.49 11.22 9.83
C TYR A 191 -8.78 10.47 8.70
N THR A 192 -7.90 9.59 9.10
CA THR A 192 -7.29 8.59 8.22
C THR A 192 -7.32 7.28 8.96
N ASN A 193 -8.05 6.32 8.43
CA ASN A 193 -8.08 4.96 8.95
C ASN A 193 -7.37 4.08 7.94
N SER A 194 -6.23 3.52 8.35
CA SER A 194 -5.37 2.70 7.49
C SER A 194 -5.20 1.31 8.10
N PHE A 195 -5.45 0.30 7.30
CA PHE A 195 -5.29 -1.10 7.65
C PHE A 195 -4.39 -1.74 6.61
N MET A 196 -3.22 -2.17 7.03
CA MET A 196 -2.24 -2.76 6.13
C MET A 196 -1.84 -4.15 6.63
N THR A 197 -1.79 -5.09 5.71
CA THR A 197 -1.27 -6.42 5.96
C THR A 197 -0.16 -6.72 4.98
N MET A 198 0.97 -7.14 5.48
CA MET A 198 2.09 -7.64 4.69
C MET A 198 2.29 -9.12 4.96
N SER A 199 2.78 -9.84 3.96
CA SER A 199 3.21 -11.23 4.15
C SER A 199 4.51 -11.51 3.42
N ALA A 200 5.38 -12.29 4.07
CA ALA A 200 6.68 -12.72 3.57
C ALA A 200 6.85 -14.23 3.74
N SER A 201 7.83 -14.81 3.05
CA SER A 201 8.27 -16.19 3.30
C SER A 201 8.90 -16.31 4.68
N LEU A 202 8.56 -17.35 5.45
CA LEU A 202 9.22 -17.66 6.70
C LEU A 202 10.71 -17.97 6.49
N ALA A 203 11.06 -18.57 5.37
CA ALA A 203 12.46 -18.84 5.02
C ALA A 203 13.26 -17.53 4.89
N ASP A 204 12.74 -16.53 4.16
CA ASP A 204 13.41 -15.24 4.02
C ASP A 204 13.52 -14.49 5.36
N ILE A 205 12.50 -14.60 6.21
CA ILE A 205 12.54 -13.97 7.54
C ILE A 205 13.61 -14.59 8.41
N ASN A 206 13.76 -15.92 8.38
CA ASN A 206 14.75 -16.65 9.20
C ASN A 206 16.17 -16.58 8.63
N ASP A 207 16.35 -16.33 7.36
CA ASP A 207 17.68 -16.25 6.76
C ASP A 207 18.41 -14.97 7.19
N PRO A 208 19.53 -15.06 7.93
CA PRO A 208 20.27 -13.87 8.35
C PRO A 208 20.92 -13.11 7.19
N ALA A 209 21.13 -13.74 6.02
CA ALA A 209 21.68 -13.11 4.84
C ALA A 209 20.64 -12.22 4.12
N VAL A 210 19.35 -12.47 4.30
CA VAL A 210 18.28 -11.67 3.75
C VAL A 210 18.07 -10.45 4.63
N LEU A 211 18.53 -9.29 4.22
CA LEU A 211 18.37 -8.03 4.97
C LEU A 211 17.03 -7.35 4.69
N SER A 212 16.41 -7.61 3.54
CA SER A 212 15.12 -7.07 3.12
C SER A 212 14.31 -8.19 2.46
N ALA A 213 13.26 -8.64 3.10
CA ALA A 213 12.44 -9.72 2.57
C ALA A 213 11.49 -9.22 1.48
N PRO A 214 11.29 -9.98 0.39
CA PRO A 214 10.19 -9.74 -0.54
C PRO A 214 8.84 -9.84 0.19
N VAL A 215 7.95 -8.89 -0.05
CA VAL A 215 6.63 -8.88 0.61
C VAL A 215 5.51 -8.69 -0.39
N HIS A 216 4.37 -9.31 -0.08
CA HIS A 216 3.08 -8.91 -0.62
C HIS A 216 2.37 -8.03 0.40
N LEU A 217 1.79 -6.95 -0.09
CA LEU A 217 1.11 -5.94 0.72
C LEU A 217 -0.34 -5.80 0.27
N GLN A 218 -1.23 -5.70 1.25
CA GLN A 218 -2.62 -5.29 1.05
C GLN A 218 -2.88 -4.07 1.92
N LEU A 219 -3.60 -3.10 1.36
CA LEU A 219 -3.93 -1.85 2.02
C LEU A 219 -5.41 -1.54 1.85
N GLN A 220 -6.03 -1.11 2.95
CA GLN A 220 -7.33 -0.48 2.94
C GLN A 220 -7.24 0.81 3.74
N ASN A 221 -7.63 1.93 3.12
CA ASN A 221 -7.70 3.22 3.78
C ASN A 221 -9.12 3.78 3.68
N LYS A 222 -9.54 4.48 4.73
CA LYS A 222 -10.71 5.35 4.68
C LYS A 222 -10.27 6.78 5.03
N ASN A 223 -10.52 7.70 4.11
CA ASN A 223 -10.11 9.10 4.25
C ASN A 223 -11.29 10.03 3.98
N ARG A 224 -11.20 11.28 4.42
CA ARG A 224 -12.10 12.33 3.96
C ARG A 224 -11.92 12.59 2.47
N TRP A 225 -12.90 13.26 1.89
CA TRP A 225 -12.79 13.76 0.53
C TRP A 225 -11.56 14.65 0.37
N ALA A 226 -10.73 14.39 -0.61
CA ALA A 226 -9.74 15.38 -0.99
C ALA A 226 -10.50 16.58 -1.61
N PRO A 227 -10.11 17.82 -1.29
CA PRO A 227 -10.85 19.01 -1.74
C PRO A 227 -11.06 19.11 -3.24
N TRP A 228 -10.06 18.68 -4.02
CA TRP A 228 -10.14 18.68 -5.48
C TRP A 228 -11.18 17.69 -6.06
N MET A 229 -11.67 16.75 -5.27
CA MET A 229 -12.70 15.81 -5.73
C MET A 229 -14.08 16.45 -5.93
N GLY A 230 -14.26 17.71 -5.55
CA GLY A 230 -15.50 18.45 -5.80
C GLY A 230 -16.71 17.96 -5.00
N MET A 231 -16.47 17.24 -3.89
CA MET A 231 -17.54 16.69 -3.03
C MET A 231 -18.11 17.73 -2.04
N GLY A 232 -17.40 18.84 -1.77
CA GLY A 232 -17.80 19.84 -0.79
C GLY A 232 -17.96 19.25 0.60
N ASP A 233 -19.03 19.65 1.31
CA ASP A 233 -19.33 19.20 2.68
C ASP A 233 -20.20 17.93 2.72
N ARG A 234 -20.31 17.20 1.63
CA ARG A 234 -21.07 15.95 1.60
C ARG A 234 -20.54 14.97 2.66
N PRO A 235 -21.42 14.30 3.42
CA PRO A 235 -21.00 13.23 4.32
C PRO A 235 -20.35 12.10 3.53
N GLY A 236 -19.54 11.28 4.22
CA GLY A 236 -18.81 10.17 3.59
C GLY A 236 -17.32 10.45 3.46
N GLY A 237 -16.69 9.78 2.52
CA GLY A 237 -15.26 9.86 2.26
C GLY A 237 -14.82 8.90 1.19
N THR A 238 -13.52 8.78 0.99
CA THR A 238 -12.95 7.78 0.09
C THR A 238 -12.61 6.51 0.83
N VAL A 239 -12.83 5.38 0.19
CA VAL A 239 -12.26 4.09 0.56
C VAL A 239 -11.29 3.67 -0.53
N ALA A 240 -10.03 3.53 -0.16
CA ALA A 240 -9.00 2.96 -1.01
C ALA A 240 -8.79 1.49 -0.63
N ARG A 241 -8.73 0.63 -1.62
CA ARG A 241 -8.36 -0.77 -1.45
C ARG A 241 -7.37 -1.18 -2.50
N GLY A 242 -6.27 -1.76 -2.09
CA GLY A 242 -5.24 -2.14 -3.03
C GLY A 242 -4.28 -3.20 -2.54
N PHE A 243 -3.36 -3.48 -3.43
CA PHE A 243 -2.32 -4.47 -3.26
C PHE A 243 -1.01 -3.96 -3.85
N GLY A 244 0.06 -4.57 -3.40
CA GLY A 244 1.39 -4.23 -3.87
C GLY A 244 2.48 -5.06 -3.22
N GLY A 245 3.66 -4.50 -3.19
CA GLY A 245 4.83 -5.12 -2.58
C GLY A 245 6.11 -4.39 -2.89
N LYS A 246 7.20 -4.92 -2.41
CA LYS A 246 8.53 -4.43 -2.77
C LYS A 246 8.88 -4.79 -4.21
N VAL A 247 9.59 -3.89 -4.86
CA VAL A 247 10.15 -4.08 -6.20
C VAL A 247 11.66 -3.86 -6.17
N ALA A 248 12.38 -4.47 -7.10
CA ALA A 248 13.84 -4.39 -7.13
C ALA A 248 14.35 -2.96 -7.41
N SER A 249 13.64 -2.22 -8.24
CA SER A 249 13.94 -0.84 -8.62
C SER A 249 12.70 -0.18 -9.22
N LEU A 250 12.74 1.13 -9.46
CA LEU A 250 11.68 1.83 -10.18
C LEU A 250 11.54 1.35 -11.64
N ASP A 251 12.62 0.88 -12.25
CA ASP A 251 12.57 0.34 -13.62
C ASP A 251 11.95 -1.06 -13.69
N ALA A 252 11.81 -1.75 -12.56
CA ALA A 252 11.08 -3.02 -12.48
C ALA A 252 9.56 -2.85 -12.48
N LEU A 253 9.06 -1.62 -12.42
CA LEU A 253 7.63 -1.33 -12.49
C LEU A 253 7.10 -1.57 -13.92
N PRO A 254 5.81 -1.89 -14.08
CA PRO A 254 5.20 -1.95 -15.40
C PRO A 254 5.42 -0.65 -16.18
N LYS A 255 5.69 -0.75 -17.48
CA LYS A 255 6.00 0.42 -18.32
C LYS A 255 4.93 1.52 -18.21
N THR A 256 3.65 1.16 -18.17
CA THR A 256 2.55 2.12 -18.02
C THR A 256 2.63 2.91 -16.71
N VAL A 257 3.12 2.27 -15.63
CA VAL A 257 3.32 2.92 -14.34
C VAL A 257 4.54 3.84 -14.39
N THR A 258 5.64 3.38 -14.98
CA THR A 258 6.87 4.18 -15.12
C THR A 258 6.64 5.41 -16.00
N ASP A 259 5.96 5.25 -17.13
CA ASP A 259 5.64 6.36 -18.03
C ASP A 259 4.70 7.38 -17.35
N GLY A 260 3.68 6.91 -16.64
CA GLY A 260 2.78 7.77 -15.87
C GLY A 260 3.50 8.51 -14.75
N ALA A 261 4.38 7.84 -14.02
CA ALA A 261 5.18 8.47 -12.97
C ALA A 261 6.12 9.53 -13.53
N ARG A 262 6.81 9.26 -14.65
CA ARG A 262 7.68 10.27 -15.32
C ARG A 262 6.90 11.49 -15.79
N ARG A 263 5.64 11.32 -16.17
CA ARG A 263 4.77 12.41 -16.61
C ARG A 263 4.25 13.27 -15.47
N PHE A 264 3.80 12.66 -14.38
CA PHE A 264 3.02 13.34 -13.34
C PHE A 264 3.76 13.58 -12.03
N VAL A 265 4.75 12.73 -11.72
CA VAL A 265 5.52 12.76 -10.47
C VAL A 265 7.00 12.43 -10.74
N PRO A 266 7.65 13.13 -11.70
CA PRO A 266 8.99 12.79 -12.19
C PRO A 266 10.07 12.86 -11.11
N GLU A 267 9.84 13.65 -10.08
CA GLU A 267 10.77 13.87 -8.97
C GLU A 267 11.12 12.58 -8.22
N ILE A 268 10.27 11.54 -8.26
CA ILE A 268 10.56 10.26 -7.61
C ILE A 268 11.77 9.53 -8.22
N PHE A 269 12.14 9.90 -9.44
CA PHE A 269 13.32 9.36 -10.13
C PHE A 269 14.60 10.13 -9.85
N ASP A 270 14.49 11.31 -9.24
CA ASP A 270 15.64 12.14 -8.88
C ASP A 270 16.16 11.78 -7.50
N THR A 271 16.89 10.66 -7.43
CA THR A 271 17.45 10.15 -6.18
C THR A 271 18.58 11.00 -5.62
N ALA A 272 19.16 11.90 -6.40
CA ALA A 272 20.23 12.78 -5.97
C ALA A 272 19.73 13.90 -5.04
N ASN A 273 18.49 14.34 -5.21
CA ASN A 273 17.88 15.44 -4.48
C ASN A 273 16.84 15.01 -3.45
N TRP A 274 16.82 13.75 -3.06
CA TRP A 274 15.85 13.23 -2.08
C TRP A 274 15.91 13.94 -0.72
N HIS A 275 17.03 14.55 -0.36
CA HIS A 275 17.15 15.30 0.88
C HIS A 275 16.40 16.64 0.85
N ASP A 276 16.14 17.15 -0.34
CA ASP A 276 15.46 18.41 -0.60
C ASP A 276 14.00 18.21 -1.02
N PHE A 277 13.53 16.97 -1.01
CA PHE A 277 12.14 16.64 -1.29
C PHE A 277 11.29 17.09 -0.10
N VAL A 278 10.82 18.32 -0.17
CA VAL A 278 10.03 18.91 0.91
C VAL A 278 8.65 18.27 0.92
N PHE A 279 8.24 17.81 2.11
CA PHE A 279 6.86 17.44 2.37
C PHE A 279 6.02 18.72 2.28
N GLU A 280 5.72 19.07 1.08
CA GLU A 280 4.66 20.01 0.80
C GLU A 280 4.10 19.63 -0.54
N ASP A 281 2.88 19.22 -0.51
CA ASP A 281 1.98 19.54 -1.58
C ASP A 281 1.77 21.06 -1.52
N SER A 282 2.89 21.78 -1.57
CA SER A 282 2.96 23.20 -1.23
C SER A 282 2.20 24.01 -2.25
N GLU A 283 2.14 23.57 -3.51
CA GLU A 283 1.30 24.23 -4.50
C GLU A 283 -0.18 23.96 -4.25
N TYR A 284 -0.54 22.74 -3.81
CA TYR A 284 -1.90 22.43 -3.43
C TYR A 284 -2.31 23.15 -2.13
N LEU A 285 -1.43 23.24 -1.16
CA LEU A 285 -1.66 24.02 0.07
C LEU A 285 -1.63 25.52 -0.19
N LYS A 286 -0.77 26.01 -1.10
CA LYS A 286 -0.67 27.41 -1.50
C LYS A 286 -1.79 27.87 -2.43
N SER A 287 -2.36 26.97 -3.21
CA SER A 287 -3.50 27.28 -4.10
C SER A 287 -4.84 27.41 -3.36
N ARG A 288 -4.86 27.18 -2.04
CA ARG A 288 -6.07 27.37 -1.25
C ARG A 288 -6.30 28.83 -0.94
N PRO A 289 -7.55 29.30 -1.05
CA PRO A 289 -7.91 30.58 -0.46
C PRO A 289 -7.57 30.49 1.05
N GLN A 290 -6.66 31.31 1.50
CA GLN A 290 -6.52 31.57 2.93
C GLN A 290 -7.78 32.27 3.35
N SER A 291 -8.70 31.50 3.98
CA SER A 291 -9.95 32.02 4.58
C SER A 291 -9.66 32.74 5.86
#